data_d26f4acb1bb5075dec1b470224bbfcac
#
_entry.id   d26f4acb1bb5075dec1b470224bbfcac
#
_cell.length_a   1.000
_cell.length_b   1.000
_cell.length_c   1.000
_cell.angle_alpha   90.00
_cell.angle_beta   90.00
_cell.angle_gamma   90.00
#
_symmetry.space_group_name_H-M   'P 1'
#
loop_
_entity.id
_entity.type
_entity.pdbx_description
1 polymer ?
#
loop_
_entity_poly.entity_id
_entity_poly.type
_entity_poly.pdbx_seq_one_letter_code
_entity_poly.pdbx_strand_id
1 'polypeptide(L)'
;MDLVLRDTLVVDGTGEPSYRADVAVDGGRITEIHREGSPGPRPTAIRTVDADGLALAPGFIDMHAHSDLALLRDPDHSAKAAQGVTLEVLGQDGLSYAPADDRTLAEVRRSITGWNGDGSDIDFDWRTVGGYLDRLDRNFGGQGIAVNAAYLMPQGTVRMYAVGWDDRPATDAELARMKELVDQGMREGAVGMSSGLTYTPGMYADDAELTGLCRVVARHGGYYCPHHRSYGAGALEAYEEMVQLTRNAGCALHLAHATMNFGVNKGKAPDLLALLDGALAAGADISLDTYPYTPGCTTLVAMLPSWAGEGGPESVLTRLADPSSAEKIRHHLEVLGSDGCHGVPIEWDTIEISGVSVPHLAEYVGRTVADSAALRGEEPWVTARRLLTEDRLGTTILQHVGHEENVQQIMRHPVHTGGSDGILQGDKPHPRAYGTFPQYLGRYARELGILSLEECVAHLTSRPAARLRLADRGLVREGYRADLVLFDPETVAAGSTFEEPRTLPVGIPHVLIDGRFVIEDGRRTSVLAGRAVRGAGAV
;
A
#
# COMPACT_ATOMS: atom_id res chain seq x y z
N MET A 1 8.44 -35.30 -7.35
CA MET A 1 7.89 -34.01 -6.89
C MET A 1 8.53 -33.67 -5.56
N ASP A 2 8.73 -32.39 -5.28
CA ASP A 2 9.36 -31.95 -4.03
C ASP A 2 8.40 -32.00 -2.84
N LEU A 3 7.13 -31.56 -3.08
CA LEU A 3 6.12 -31.39 -2.03
C LEU A 3 4.74 -31.83 -2.53
N VAL A 4 3.94 -32.44 -1.63
CA VAL A 4 2.50 -32.62 -1.80
C VAL A 4 1.78 -32.03 -0.60
N LEU A 5 0.79 -31.18 -0.85
CA LEU A 5 -0.19 -30.67 0.12
C LEU A 5 -1.43 -31.55 0.00
N ARG A 6 -1.74 -32.34 1.04
CA ARG A 6 -2.79 -33.37 1.01
C ARG A 6 -4.09 -32.89 1.60
N ASP A 7 -5.19 -33.38 0.99
CA ASP A 7 -6.55 -33.24 1.52
C ASP A 7 -6.98 -31.77 1.77
N THR A 8 -6.44 -30.84 0.95
CA THR A 8 -6.70 -29.40 1.09
C THR A 8 -8.09 -29.02 0.59
N LEU A 9 -8.72 -28.01 1.19
CA LEU A 9 -9.82 -27.27 0.59
C LEU A 9 -9.22 -26.20 -0.34
N VAL A 10 -9.17 -26.46 -1.65
CA VAL A 10 -8.60 -25.53 -2.61
C VAL A 10 -9.57 -24.38 -2.91
N VAL A 11 -9.16 -23.15 -2.58
CA VAL A 11 -9.80 -21.89 -2.94
C VAL A 11 -8.90 -21.26 -4.00
N ASP A 12 -9.15 -21.58 -5.26
CA ASP A 12 -8.15 -21.43 -6.33
C ASP A 12 -7.90 -20.01 -6.83
N GLY A 13 -8.62 -19.01 -6.28
CA GLY A 13 -8.49 -17.60 -6.65
C GLY A 13 -9.39 -17.17 -7.82
N THR A 14 -10.16 -18.06 -8.41
CA THR A 14 -11.09 -17.70 -9.51
C THR A 14 -12.37 -17.02 -9.03
N GLY A 15 -12.73 -17.19 -7.75
CA GLY A 15 -14.05 -16.84 -7.20
C GLY A 15 -15.10 -17.94 -7.38
N GLU A 16 -14.76 -19.04 -8.08
CA GLU A 16 -15.62 -20.21 -8.22
C GLU A 16 -15.61 -21.06 -6.93
N PRO A 17 -16.62 -21.93 -6.72
CA PRO A 17 -16.69 -22.75 -5.51
C PRO A 17 -15.44 -23.57 -5.24
N SER A 18 -15.01 -23.59 -3.98
CA SER A 18 -13.87 -24.37 -3.50
C SER A 18 -14.09 -25.88 -3.65
N TYR A 19 -13.01 -26.65 -3.71
CA TYR A 19 -13.04 -28.09 -3.90
C TYR A 19 -11.90 -28.80 -3.14
N ARG A 20 -12.06 -30.06 -2.79
CA ARG A 20 -11.00 -30.86 -2.15
C ARG A 20 -10.03 -31.42 -3.19
N ALA A 21 -8.73 -31.33 -2.90
CA ALA A 21 -7.67 -31.88 -3.74
C ALA A 21 -6.37 -32.11 -2.99
N ASP A 22 -5.50 -32.94 -3.58
CA ASP A 22 -4.06 -32.94 -3.33
C ASP A 22 -3.39 -32.01 -4.34
N VAL A 23 -2.48 -31.17 -3.89
CA VAL A 23 -1.73 -30.26 -4.75
C VAL A 23 -0.24 -30.60 -4.67
N ALA A 24 0.35 -30.94 -5.82
CA ALA A 24 1.77 -31.27 -5.93
C ALA A 24 2.57 -30.10 -6.46
N VAL A 25 3.75 -29.91 -5.88
CA VAL A 25 4.71 -28.85 -6.22
C VAL A 25 6.05 -29.50 -6.57
N ASP A 26 6.67 -29.04 -7.65
CA ASP A 26 8.00 -29.44 -8.09
C ASP A 26 8.71 -28.26 -8.74
N GLY A 27 9.98 -28.03 -8.39
CA GLY A 27 10.78 -26.90 -8.91
C GLY A 27 10.12 -25.54 -8.73
N GLY A 28 9.40 -25.32 -7.62
CA GLY A 28 8.73 -24.06 -7.30
C GLY A 28 7.41 -23.82 -8.06
N ARG A 29 6.89 -24.82 -8.77
CA ARG A 29 5.64 -24.73 -9.53
C ARG A 29 4.64 -25.79 -9.11
N ILE A 30 3.35 -25.46 -9.25
CA ILE A 30 2.24 -26.41 -9.12
C ILE A 30 2.26 -27.31 -10.35
N THR A 31 2.45 -28.61 -10.17
CA THR A 31 2.61 -29.57 -11.27
C THR A 31 1.41 -30.48 -11.46
N GLU A 32 0.63 -30.73 -10.37
CA GLU A 32 -0.55 -31.58 -10.44
C GLU A 32 -1.57 -31.13 -9.39
N ILE A 33 -2.84 -31.12 -9.76
CA ILE A 33 -4.00 -30.93 -8.86
C ILE A 33 -4.89 -32.16 -8.98
N HIS A 34 -4.76 -33.07 -8.02
CA HIS A 34 -5.55 -34.30 -7.98
C HIS A 34 -6.81 -34.08 -7.12
N ARG A 35 -7.94 -33.79 -7.77
CA ARG A 35 -9.22 -33.55 -7.10
C ARG A 35 -9.74 -34.84 -6.45
N GLU A 36 -10.45 -34.70 -5.35
CA GLU A 36 -11.13 -35.81 -4.70
C GLU A 36 -12.06 -36.54 -5.69
N GLY A 37 -11.98 -37.88 -5.73
CA GLY A 37 -12.73 -38.71 -6.69
C GLY A 37 -12.13 -38.77 -8.10
N SER A 38 -11.03 -38.09 -8.40
CA SER A 38 -10.34 -38.22 -9.69
C SER A 38 -9.77 -39.63 -9.90
N PRO A 39 -9.78 -40.17 -11.12
CA PRO A 39 -9.17 -41.47 -11.41
C PRO A 39 -7.63 -41.39 -11.34
N GLY A 40 -7.00 -42.50 -11.00
CA GLY A 40 -5.55 -42.64 -10.93
C GLY A 40 -4.97 -42.56 -9.51
N PRO A 41 -3.67 -42.79 -9.37
CA PRO A 41 -3.01 -42.73 -8.08
C PRO A 41 -2.84 -41.28 -7.61
N ARG A 42 -2.99 -41.06 -6.30
CA ARG A 42 -2.68 -39.75 -5.68
C ARG A 42 -1.18 -39.44 -5.87
N PRO A 43 -0.81 -38.16 -6.07
CA PRO A 43 0.57 -37.75 -6.27
C PRO A 43 1.46 -38.12 -5.07
N THR A 44 2.74 -38.38 -5.32
CA THR A 44 3.74 -38.67 -4.28
C THR A 44 4.92 -37.71 -4.40
N ALA A 45 5.50 -37.34 -3.27
CA ALA A 45 6.63 -36.41 -3.23
C ALA A 45 7.64 -36.80 -2.14
N ILE A 46 8.79 -36.14 -2.16
CA ILE A 46 9.83 -36.25 -1.11
C ILE A 46 9.26 -35.84 0.24
N ARG A 47 8.43 -34.79 0.24
CA ARG A 47 7.75 -34.27 1.42
C ARG A 47 6.25 -34.27 1.22
N THR A 48 5.51 -34.65 2.24
CA THR A 48 4.05 -34.54 2.29
C THR A 48 3.65 -33.73 3.52
N VAL A 49 2.75 -32.77 3.33
CA VAL A 49 2.10 -32.02 4.41
C VAL A 49 0.63 -32.40 4.42
N ASP A 50 0.15 -32.91 5.54
CA ASP A 50 -1.27 -33.11 5.77
C ASP A 50 -1.93 -31.75 6.04
N ALA A 51 -2.87 -31.39 5.19
CA ALA A 51 -3.57 -30.10 5.23
C ALA A 51 -5.08 -30.28 5.39
N ASP A 52 -5.53 -31.44 5.94
CA ASP A 52 -6.95 -31.65 6.24
C ASP A 52 -7.45 -30.56 7.21
N GLY A 53 -8.61 -29.99 6.90
CA GLY A 53 -9.17 -28.85 7.63
C GLY A 53 -8.62 -27.48 7.23
N LEU A 54 -7.57 -27.41 6.40
CA LEU A 54 -7.01 -26.14 5.91
C LEU A 54 -7.52 -25.80 4.50
N ALA A 55 -7.73 -24.52 4.28
CA ALA A 55 -7.89 -23.95 2.95
C ALA A 55 -6.50 -23.65 2.33
N LEU A 56 -6.34 -24.01 1.06
CA LEU A 56 -5.19 -23.66 0.24
C LEU A 56 -5.60 -22.60 -0.77
N ALA A 57 -4.97 -21.45 -0.71
CA ALA A 57 -5.16 -20.36 -1.67
C ALA A 57 -3.83 -19.95 -2.33
N PRO A 58 -3.89 -19.19 -3.45
CA PRO A 58 -2.71 -18.46 -3.92
C PRO A 58 -2.22 -17.52 -2.83
N GLY A 59 -0.93 -17.26 -2.76
CA GLY A 59 -0.38 -16.26 -1.85
C GLY A 59 -0.97 -14.87 -2.11
N PHE A 60 -1.27 -14.15 -1.04
CA PHE A 60 -1.92 -12.84 -1.13
C PHE A 60 -0.97 -11.80 -1.71
N ILE A 61 -1.54 -10.87 -2.48
CA ILE A 61 -0.83 -9.75 -3.11
C ILE A 61 -1.30 -8.46 -2.44
N ASP A 62 -0.39 -7.81 -1.75
CA ASP A 62 -0.63 -6.50 -1.13
C ASP A 62 -0.43 -5.39 -2.17
N MET A 63 -1.54 -4.84 -2.66
CA MET A 63 -1.51 -3.83 -3.72
C MET A 63 -1.03 -2.46 -3.25
N HIS A 64 -0.90 -2.26 -1.92
CA HIS A 64 -0.50 -1.00 -1.35
C HIS A 64 0.37 -1.20 -0.10
N ALA A 65 1.69 -1.05 -0.22
CA ALA A 65 2.62 -1.24 0.89
C ALA A 65 3.70 -0.14 0.93
N HIS A 66 4.10 0.22 2.15
CA HIS A 66 5.17 1.18 2.43
C HIS A 66 6.39 0.48 3.04
N SER A 67 6.72 -0.72 2.55
CA SER A 67 7.81 -1.56 3.04
C SER A 67 9.13 -1.33 2.31
N ASP A 68 9.29 -0.20 1.60
CA ASP A 68 10.41 0.08 0.69
C ASP A 68 11.79 -0.13 1.33
N LEU A 69 11.98 0.31 2.57
CA LEU A 69 13.21 0.05 3.31
C LEU A 69 13.10 -1.14 4.27
N ALA A 70 11.90 -1.48 4.73
CA ALA A 70 11.71 -2.60 5.65
C ALA A 70 12.19 -3.93 5.05
N LEU A 71 11.91 -4.19 3.77
CA LEU A 71 12.40 -5.38 3.04
C LEU A 71 13.92 -5.46 2.94
N LEU A 72 14.62 -4.33 3.02
CA LEU A 72 16.08 -4.29 3.01
C LEU A 72 16.69 -4.49 4.40
N ARG A 73 15.94 -4.19 5.47
CA ARG A 73 16.39 -4.25 6.87
C ARG A 73 16.05 -5.56 7.55
N ASP A 74 14.82 -6.03 7.33
CA ASP A 74 14.22 -7.12 8.08
C ASP A 74 14.15 -8.40 7.24
N PRO A 75 15.06 -9.38 7.48
CA PRO A 75 15.00 -10.65 6.76
C PRO A 75 13.77 -11.47 7.11
N ASP A 76 13.15 -11.24 8.24
CA ASP A 76 11.95 -11.98 8.63
C ASP A 76 10.69 -11.39 8.00
N HIS A 77 10.57 -10.08 7.99
CA HIS A 77 9.40 -9.34 7.49
C HIS A 77 8.07 -9.98 7.90
N SER A 78 8.03 -10.39 9.17
CA SER A 78 6.90 -11.16 9.73
C SER A 78 5.58 -10.40 9.68
N ALA A 79 5.65 -9.07 9.69
CA ALA A 79 4.48 -8.21 9.54
C ALA A 79 3.63 -8.57 8.30
N LYS A 80 4.26 -9.01 7.22
CA LYS A 80 3.59 -9.36 5.96
C LYS A 80 3.55 -10.86 5.71
N ALA A 81 4.68 -11.55 5.85
CA ALA A 81 4.76 -12.98 5.59
C ALA A 81 3.76 -13.79 6.44
N ALA A 82 3.59 -13.44 7.74
CA ALA A 82 2.65 -14.13 8.61
C ALA A 82 1.17 -13.93 8.24
N GLN A 83 0.85 -12.87 7.48
CA GLN A 83 -0.50 -12.63 6.96
C GLN A 83 -0.82 -13.44 5.68
N GLY A 84 0.11 -14.24 5.15
CA GLY A 84 -0.05 -14.93 3.87
C GLY A 84 0.33 -14.09 2.66
N VAL A 85 0.92 -12.90 2.86
CA VAL A 85 1.39 -12.03 1.76
C VAL A 85 2.63 -12.64 1.15
N THR A 86 2.62 -12.82 -0.17
CA THR A 86 3.74 -13.33 -0.96
C THR A 86 4.31 -12.32 -1.94
N LEU A 87 3.59 -11.22 -2.16
CA LEU A 87 4.00 -10.09 -3.02
C LEU A 87 3.46 -8.78 -2.46
N GLU A 88 4.31 -7.75 -2.41
CA GLU A 88 3.95 -6.37 -2.09
C GLU A 88 4.21 -5.45 -3.27
N VAL A 89 3.37 -4.42 -3.45
CA VAL A 89 3.56 -3.35 -4.42
C VAL A 89 4.05 -2.11 -3.68
N LEU A 90 5.30 -1.74 -3.92
CA LEU A 90 6.03 -0.64 -3.29
C LEU A 90 6.03 0.62 -4.15
N GLY A 91 6.63 1.70 -3.63
CA GLY A 91 6.71 2.98 -4.34
C GLY A 91 5.37 3.71 -4.38
N GLN A 92 4.55 3.55 -3.35
CA GLN A 92 3.20 4.11 -3.25
C GLN A 92 3.20 5.62 -2.95
N ASP A 93 2.05 6.25 -3.16
CA ASP A 93 1.75 7.64 -2.81
C ASP A 93 2.74 8.67 -3.36
N GLY A 94 3.37 8.33 -4.48
CA GLY A 94 4.26 9.23 -5.22
C GLY A 94 5.60 9.52 -4.58
N LEU A 95 5.95 8.91 -3.45
CA LEU A 95 7.21 9.17 -2.74
C LEU A 95 7.95 7.86 -2.42
N SER A 96 9.13 7.67 -3.00
CA SER A 96 10.02 6.54 -2.73
C SER A 96 11.45 6.85 -3.21
N TYR A 97 12.35 5.89 -3.11
CA TYR A 97 13.81 6.07 -3.15
C TYR A 97 14.45 5.84 -4.53
N ALA A 98 13.65 5.65 -5.58
CA ALA A 98 14.11 5.49 -6.97
C ALA A 98 13.04 5.95 -7.98
N PRO A 99 13.43 6.71 -9.06
CA PRO A 99 14.78 7.17 -9.35
C PRO A 99 15.16 8.39 -8.50
N ALA A 100 16.45 8.53 -8.14
CA ALA A 100 16.91 9.67 -7.36
C ALA A 100 18.38 9.97 -7.65
N ASP A 101 18.77 11.23 -7.72
CA ASP A 101 20.14 11.69 -7.52
C ASP A 101 20.43 11.89 -6.02
N ASP A 102 21.67 12.25 -5.66
CA ASP A 102 22.04 12.42 -4.25
C ASP A 102 21.22 13.51 -3.54
N ARG A 103 20.88 14.59 -4.25
CA ARG A 103 20.03 15.67 -3.72
C ARG A 103 18.60 15.14 -3.48
N THR A 104 17.99 14.57 -4.50
CA THR A 104 16.63 14.03 -4.43
C THR A 104 16.51 12.95 -3.36
N LEU A 105 17.50 12.07 -3.26
CA LEU A 105 17.53 11.03 -2.24
C LEU A 105 17.54 11.62 -0.82
N ALA A 106 18.36 12.65 -0.59
CA ALA A 106 18.42 13.34 0.71
C ALA A 106 17.06 13.98 1.06
N GLU A 107 16.39 14.59 0.09
CA GLU A 107 15.07 15.23 0.27
C GLU A 107 13.97 14.18 0.53
N VAL A 108 13.91 13.10 -0.23
CA VAL A 108 12.95 12.00 -0.03
C VAL A 108 13.10 11.41 1.36
N ARG A 109 14.33 11.10 1.78
CA ARG A 109 14.60 10.54 3.12
C ARG A 109 14.04 11.42 4.23
N ARG A 110 14.12 12.75 4.09
CA ARG A 110 13.50 13.69 5.04
C ARG A 110 11.98 13.68 4.97
N SER A 111 11.42 13.68 3.75
CA SER A 111 9.99 13.85 3.53
C SER A 111 9.17 12.68 4.06
N ILE A 112 9.70 11.45 3.95
CA ILE A 112 9.00 10.23 4.34
C ILE A 112 9.65 9.50 5.53
N THR A 113 10.37 10.24 6.39
CA THR A 113 10.95 9.68 7.62
C THR A 113 9.88 9.00 8.49
N GLY A 114 8.68 9.56 8.58
CA GLY A 114 7.57 8.96 9.30
C GLY A 114 7.05 7.65 8.71
N TRP A 115 7.29 7.38 7.41
CA TRP A 115 6.85 6.13 6.76
C TRP A 115 7.89 5.01 6.85
N ASN A 116 9.18 5.33 6.69
CA ASN A 116 10.25 4.34 6.52
C ASN A 116 11.44 4.53 7.47
N GLY A 117 11.38 5.49 8.40
CA GLY A 117 12.53 5.93 9.20
C GLY A 117 13.52 6.74 8.35
N ASP A 118 14.61 7.17 8.98
CA ASP A 118 15.62 8.05 8.36
C ASP A 118 16.56 7.33 7.36
N GLY A 119 16.52 6.00 7.31
CA GLY A 119 17.35 5.20 6.42
C GLY A 119 18.85 5.24 6.75
N SER A 120 19.25 5.68 7.94
CA SER A 120 20.67 5.79 8.34
C SER A 120 21.40 4.45 8.37
N ASP A 121 20.66 3.36 8.49
CA ASP A 121 21.12 1.96 8.51
C ASP A 121 21.16 1.31 7.12
N ILE A 122 20.73 2.01 6.07
CA ILE A 122 20.69 1.50 4.70
C ILE A 122 21.82 2.11 3.85
N ASP A 123 22.55 1.25 3.16
CA ASP A 123 23.43 1.69 2.08
C ASP A 123 22.62 1.88 0.81
N PHE A 124 22.40 3.14 0.43
CA PHE A 124 21.67 3.52 -0.79
C PHE A 124 22.62 3.46 -2.00
N ASP A 125 23.04 2.25 -2.38
CA ASP A 125 23.95 1.97 -3.51
C ASP A 125 23.28 2.03 -4.89
N TRP A 126 22.03 2.46 -4.97
CA TRP A 126 21.24 2.60 -6.20
C TRP A 126 20.84 4.05 -6.47
N ARG A 127 20.52 4.36 -7.75
CA ARG A 127 19.98 5.66 -8.19
C ARG A 127 18.82 5.52 -9.18
N THR A 128 18.63 4.31 -9.72
CA THR A 128 17.61 4.00 -10.71
C THR A 128 16.65 2.94 -10.18
N VAL A 129 15.50 2.76 -10.83
CA VAL A 129 14.54 1.71 -10.48
C VAL A 129 15.17 0.32 -10.62
N GLY A 130 15.87 0.07 -11.73
CA GLY A 130 16.58 -1.20 -11.93
C GLY A 130 17.60 -1.47 -10.83
N GLY A 131 18.37 -0.45 -10.44
CA GLY A 131 19.32 -0.57 -9.34
C GLY A 131 18.65 -0.92 -8.00
N TYR A 132 17.49 -0.32 -7.69
CA TYR A 132 16.72 -0.67 -6.50
C TYR A 132 16.17 -2.10 -6.55
N LEU A 133 15.58 -2.51 -7.68
CA LEU A 133 15.08 -3.87 -7.86
C LEU A 133 16.22 -4.91 -7.77
N ASP A 134 17.38 -4.63 -8.36
CA ASP A 134 18.57 -5.45 -8.23
C ASP A 134 19.09 -5.49 -6.78
N ARG A 135 18.93 -4.39 -6.03
CA ARG A 135 19.30 -4.35 -4.61
C ARG A 135 18.41 -5.28 -3.76
N LEU A 136 17.10 -5.35 -4.06
CA LEU A 136 16.21 -6.33 -3.44
C LEU A 136 16.65 -7.77 -3.75
N ASP A 137 16.95 -8.08 -5.01
CA ASP A 137 17.37 -9.42 -5.43
C ASP A 137 18.71 -9.86 -4.80
N ARG A 138 19.63 -8.91 -4.57
CA ARG A 138 20.96 -9.16 -3.98
C ARG A 138 21.00 -9.03 -2.46
N ASN A 139 19.88 -8.67 -1.82
CA ASN A 139 19.86 -8.40 -0.38
C ASN A 139 20.27 -9.65 0.44
N PHE A 140 20.64 -9.44 1.66
CA PHE A 140 21.06 -10.49 2.62
C PHE A 140 22.07 -11.48 2.02
N GLY A 141 23.13 -10.95 1.40
CA GLY A 141 24.21 -11.77 0.81
C GLY A 141 23.80 -12.53 -0.45
N GLY A 142 22.87 -11.99 -1.22
CA GLY A 142 22.38 -12.59 -2.47
C GLY A 142 21.25 -13.61 -2.27
N GLN A 143 20.74 -13.75 -1.05
CA GLN A 143 19.63 -14.66 -0.77
C GLN A 143 18.28 -14.11 -1.23
N GLY A 144 18.13 -12.79 -1.42
CA GLY A 144 16.90 -12.10 -1.76
C GLY A 144 16.23 -11.46 -0.56
N ILE A 145 14.90 -11.40 -0.58
CA ILE A 145 14.05 -10.77 0.43
C ILE A 145 12.99 -11.76 0.95
N ALA A 146 12.28 -11.34 2.01
CA ALA A 146 11.30 -12.21 2.68
C ALA A 146 10.10 -12.56 1.80
N VAL A 147 9.53 -11.59 1.09
CA VAL A 147 8.40 -11.73 0.15
C VAL A 147 8.75 -11.06 -1.17
N ASN A 148 8.05 -11.40 -2.26
CA ASN A 148 8.27 -10.73 -3.54
C ASN A 148 7.89 -9.25 -3.46
N ALA A 149 8.49 -8.42 -4.32
CA ALA A 149 8.16 -7.01 -4.39
C ALA A 149 8.09 -6.51 -5.84
N ALA A 150 7.03 -5.80 -6.19
CA ALA A 150 6.90 -4.99 -7.40
C ALA A 150 7.03 -3.51 -7.02
N TYR A 151 7.33 -2.64 -7.99
CA TYR A 151 7.62 -1.24 -7.72
C TYR A 151 6.89 -0.31 -8.68
N LEU A 152 6.32 0.78 -8.14
CA LEU A 152 5.71 1.88 -8.89
C LEU A 152 6.69 3.05 -9.00
N MET A 153 6.67 3.72 -10.13
CA MET A 153 7.36 5.00 -10.31
C MET A 153 6.74 6.07 -9.41
N PRO A 154 7.46 6.65 -8.45
CA PRO A 154 6.90 7.66 -7.55
C PRO A 154 6.92 9.05 -8.21
N GLN A 155 5.76 9.53 -8.67
CA GLN A 155 5.63 10.81 -9.41
C GLN A 155 6.16 12.01 -8.61
N GLY A 156 5.86 12.09 -7.32
CA GLY A 156 6.35 13.17 -6.45
C GLY A 156 7.88 13.19 -6.35
N THR A 157 8.53 12.02 -6.26
CA THR A 157 10.00 11.91 -6.32
C THR A 157 10.54 12.33 -7.69
N VAL A 158 9.89 11.91 -8.78
CA VAL A 158 10.27 12.32 -10.14
C VAL A 158 10.13 13.84 -10.31
N ARG A 159 9.06 14.43 -9.75
CA ARG A 159 8.87 15.88 -9.75
C ARG A 159 9.93 16.58 -8.88
N MET A 160 10.23 16.07 -7.70
CA MET A 160 11.30 16.57 -6.83
C MET A 160 12.66 16.60 -7.55
N TYR A 161 12.93 15.54 -8.34
CA TYR A 161 14.15 15.44 -9.16
C TYR A 161 14.24 16.53 -10.24
N ALA A 162 13.16 16.78 -10.97
CA ALA A 162 13.15 17.64 -12.16
C ALA A 162 12.80 19.11 -11.87
N VAL A 163 11.85 19.35 -10.96
CA VAL A 163 11.29 20.68 -10.64
C VAL A 163 11.74 21.16 -9.25
N GLY A 164 11.86 20.26 -8.30
CA GLY A 164 12.09 20.59 -6.89
C GLY A 164 10.79 20.82 -6.12
N TRP A 165 10.79 21.81 -5.22
CA TRP A 165 9.70 22.11 -4.29
C TRP A 165 8.86 23.33 -4.68
N ASP A 166 8.97 23.80 -5.92
CA ASP A 166 8.26 24.99 -6.39
C ASP A 166 6.78 24.68 -6.61
N ASP A 167 5.90 25.53 -6.05
CA ASP A 167 4.44 25.49 -6.29
C ASP A 167 4.12 26.20 -7.62
N ARG A 168 4.37 25.50 -8.72
CA ARG A 168 4.10 25.95 -10.10
C ARG A 168 4.02 24.75 -11.05
N PRO A 169 3.39 24.90 -12.22
CA PRO A 169 3.49 23.91 -13.30
C PRO A 169 4.95 23.64 -13.70
N ALA A 170 5.23 22.41 -14.14
CA ALA A 170 6.51 22.07 -14.75
C ALA A 170 6.67 22.81 -16.10
N THR A 171 7.88 23.30 -16.39
CA THR A 171 8.21 23.78 -17.74
C THR A 171 8.26 22.61 -18.72
N ASP A 172 8.20 22.90 -20.05
CA ASP A 172 8.30 21.88 -21.09
C ASP A 172 9.57 21.02 -20.95
N ALA A 173 10.70 21.64 -20.59
CA ALA A 173 11.97 20.94 -20.40
C ALA A 173 11.95 20.03 -19.15
N GLU A 174 11.39 20.49 -18.05
CA GLU A 174 11.22 19.71 -16.82
C GLU A 174 10.26 18.52 -17.07
N LEU A 175 9.13 18.77 -17.72
CA LEU A 175 8.18 17.72 -18.08
C LEU A 175 8.81 16.69 -19.04
N ALA A 176 9.62 17.12 -20.00
CA ALA A 176 10.37 16.21 -20.87
C ALA A 176 11.33 15.34 -20.04
N ARG A 177 12.05 15.94 -19.09
CA ARG A 177 12.94 15.19 -18.17
C ARG A 177 12.18 14.20 -17.30
N MET A 178 11.04 14.57 -16.76
CA MET A 178 10.18 13.67 -15.98
C MET A 178 9.71 12.46 -16.82
N LYS A 179 9.29 12.71 -18.07
CA LYS A 179 8.91 11.65 -19.02
C LYS A 179 10.06 10.69 -19.31
N GLU A 180 11.30 11.19 -19.46
CA GLU A 180 12.49 10.34 -19.62
C GLU A 180 12.74 9.45 -18.41
N LEU A 181 12.64 9.99 -17.20
CA LEU A 181 12.81 9.23 -15.95
C LEU A 181 11.75 8.14 -15.80
N VAL A 182 10.49 8.46 -16.11
CA VAL A 182 9.39 7.47 -16.07
C VAL A 182 9.60 6.41 -17.13
N ASP A 183 9.94 6.76 -18.37
CA ASP A 183 10.20 5.83 -19.45
C ASP A 183 11.37 4.87 -19.11
N GLN A 184 12.44 5.42 -18.54
CA GLN A 184 13.57 4.61 -18.05
C GLN A 184 13.14 3.65 -16.96
N GLY A 185 12.46 4.09 -15.91
CA GLY A 185 12.03 3.24 -14.80
C GLY A 185 11.05 2.16 -15.23
N MET A 186 10.17 2.44 -16.18
CA MET A 186 9.27 1.44 -16.76
C MET A 186 10.05 0.36 -17.53
N ARG A 187 11.07 0.73 -18.31
CA ARG A 187 11.97 -0.22 -18.96
C ARG A 187 12.81 -1.02 -17.98
N GLU A 188 13.17 -0.46 -16.85
CA GLU A 188 13.93 -1.11 -15.80
C GLU A 188 13.09 -2.04 -14.91
N GLY A 189 11.77 -2.04 -15.07
CA GLY A 189 10.88 -3.02 -14.44
C GLY A 189 9.82 -2.47 -13.50
N ALA A 190 9.58 -1.15 -13.45
CA ALA A 190 8.41 -0.63 -12.76
C ALA A 190 7.12 -1.18 -13.37
N VAL A 191 6.10 -1.45 -12.53
CA VAL A 191 4.81 -2.00 -12.95
C VAL A 191 3.79 -0.92 -13.31
N GLY A 192 4.07 0.34 -12.95
CA GLY A 192 3.21 1.48 -13.15
C GLY A 192 3.78 2.73 -12.51
N MET A 193 2.93 3.71 -12.24
CA MET A 193 3.30 4.97 -11.58
C MET A 193 2.31 5.28 -10.46
N SER A 194 2.81 5.71 -9.31
CA SER A 194 2.00 6.26 -8.22
C SER A 194 2.09 7.78 -8.16
N SER A 195 1.11 8.41 -7.54
CA SER A 195 1.18 9.81 -7.10
C SER A 195 0.60 9.97 -5.71
N GLY A 196 1.02 11.03 -5.00
CA GLY A 196 0.43 11.46 -3.76
C GLY A 196 0.02 12.92 -3.89
N LEU A 197 -1.23 13.14 -4.32
CA LEU A 197 -1.72 14.48 -4.69
C LEU A 197 -2.21 15.31 -3.50
N THR A 198 -1.92 14.84 -2.29
CA THR A 198 -2.01 15.60 -1.04
C THR A 198 -0.64 15.77 -0.37
N TYR A 199 0.42 15.26 -1.00
CA TYR A 199 1.79 15.37 -0.52
C TYR A 199 2.63 16.25 -1.44
N THR A 200 3.37 17.19 -0.84
CA THR A 200 4.31 18.04 -1.58
C THR A 200 5.57 17.27 -1.95
N PRO A 201 6.17 17.49 -3.12
CA PRO A 201 5.75 18.41 -4.18
C PRO A 201 4.79 17.80 -5.21
N GLY A 202 4.38 16.53 -5.05
CA GLY A 202 3.50 15.82 -6.00
C GLY A 202 2.17 16.54 -6.24
N MET A 203 1.60 17.14 -5.19
CA MET A 203 0.32 17.86 -5.25
C MET A 203 0.35 19.13 -6.13
N TYR A 204 1.51 19.69 -6.45
CA TYR A 204 1.65 20.84 -7.36
C TYR A 204 1.55 20.47 -8.85
N ALA A 205 1.48 19.17 -9.17
CA ALA A 205 1.30 18.71 -10.53
C ALA A 205 -0.07 19.10 -11.07
N ASP A 206 -0.12 19.65 -12.29
CA ASP A 206 -1.35 19.87 -13.02
C ASP A 206 -1.77 18.64 -13.87
N ASP A 207 -2.96 18.71 -14.44
CA ASP A 207 -3.50 17.66 -15.30
C ASP A 207 -2.65 17.39 -16.54
N ALA A 208 -1.98 18.41 -17.08
CA ALA A 208 -1.13 18.27 -18.25
C ALA A 208 0.13 17.45 -17.93
N GLU A 209 0.74 17.72 -16.77
CA GLU A 209 1.88 16.95 -16.25
C GLU A 209 1.48 15.48 -16.04
N LEU A 210 0.43 15.24 -15.22
CA LEU A 210 -0.02 13.89 -14.89
C LEU A 210 -0.45 13.10 -16.13
N THR A 211 -1.24 13.71 -17.02
CA THR A 211 -1.64 13.08 -18.30
C THR A 211 -0.42 12.75 -19.16
N GLY A 212 0.55 13.67 -19.21
CA GLY A 212 1.79 13.47 -19.95
C GLY A 212 2.60 12.29 -19.47
N LEU A 213 2.71 12.09 -18.16
CA LEU A 213 3.40 10.96 -17.51
C LEU A 213 2.59 9.66 -17.68
N CYS A 214 1.28 9.69 -17.48
CA CYS A 214 0.40 8.53 -17.68
C CYS A 214 0.47 7.97 -19.11
N ARG A 215 0.62 8.83 -20.13
CA ARG A 215 0.87 8.37 -21.51
C ARG A 215 2.17 7.59 -21.67
N VAL A 216 3.20 7.95 -20.90
CA VAL A 216 4.45 7.17 -20.89
C VAL A 216 4.21 5.81 -20.27
N VAL A 217 3.58 5.75 -19.09
CA VAL A 217 3.23 4.51 -18.38
C VAL A 217 2.39 3.58 -19.26
N ALA A 218 1.37 4.13 -19.94
CA ALA A 218 0.49 3.37 -20.84
C ALA A 218 1.24 2.67 -21.97
N ARG A 219 2.26 3.30 -22.56
CA ARG A 219 3.09 2.69 -23.64
C ARG A 219 3.81 1.42 -23.18
N HIS A 220 4.13 1.31 -21.91
CA HIS A 220 4.75 0.12 -21.30
C HIS A 220 3.72 -0.88 -20.74
N GLY A 221 2.42 -0.59 -20.91
CA GLY A 221 1.37 -1.45 -20.38
C GLY A 221 1.21 -1.38 -18.86
N GLY A 222 1.77 -0.37 -18.21
CA GLY A 222 1.60 -0.13 -16.78
C GLY A 222 0.27 0.52 -16.45
N TYR A 223 0.09 0.86 -15.16
CA TYR A 223 -1.10 1.51 -14.64
C TYR A 223 -0.73 2.74 -13.79
N TYR A 224 -1.67 3.65 -13.61
CA TYR A 224 -1.54 4.79 -12.70
C TYR A 224 -2.26 4.50 -11.39
N CYS A 225 -1.57 4.71 -10.27
CA CYS A 225 -2.02 4.45 -8.90
C CYS A 225 -2.01 5.76 -8.09
N PRO A 226 -3.06 6.59 -8.15
CA PRO A 226 -3.10 7.84 -7.39
C PRO A 226 -3.64 7.67 -5.97
N HIS A 227 -2.90 8.18 -4.98
CA HIS A 227 -3.47 8.86 -3.83
C HIS A 227 -3.95 10.21 -4.36
N HIS A 228 -5.26 10.36 -4.56
CA HIS A 228 -5.83 11.51 -5.26
C HIS A 228 -6.01 12.74 -4.34
N ARG A 229 -6.49 13.86 -4.91
CA ARG A 229 -6.43 15.18 -4.27
C ARG A 229 -7.33 15.35 -3.05
N SER A 230 -8.38 14.57 -2.86
CA SER A 230 -9.28 14.73 -1.72
C SER A 230 -10.06 13.46 -1.40
N TYR A 231 -10.15 13.14 -0.13
CA TYR A 231 -11.03 12.09 0.43
C TYR A 231 -12.17 12.70 1.27
N GLY A 232 -12.23 14.04 1.35
CA GLY A 232 -13.20 14.83 2.09
C GLY A 232 -14.20 15.55 1.19
N ALA A 233 -14.31 16.87 1.33
CA ALA A 233 -15.33 17.67 0.65
C ALA A 233 -15.28 17.57 -0.89
N GLY A 234 -14.09 17.43 -1.47
CA GLY A 234 -13.88 17.28 -2.92
C GLY A 234 -13.63 15.84 -3.38
N ALA A 235 -14.05 14.82 -2.62
CA ALA A 235 -13.69 13.42 -2.91
C ALA A 235 -14.21 12.95 -4.27
N LEU A 236 -15.49 13.17 -4.57
CA LEU A 236 -16.11 12.66 -5.79
C LEU A 236 -15.51 13.31 -7.05
N GLU A 237 -15.27 14.63 -6.98
CA GLU A 237 -14.62 15.39 -8.05
C GLU A 237 -13.18 14.91 -8.28
N ALA A 238 -12.45 14.59 -7.20
CA ALA A 238 -11.09 14.08 -7.30
C ALA A 238 -11.03 12.65 -7.91
N TYR A 239 -12.01 11.79 -7.63
CA TYR A 239 -12.15 10.50 -8.31
C TYR A 239 -12.48 10.69 -9.80
N GLU A 240 -13.39 11.61 -10.13
CA GLU A 240 -13.74 11.92 -11.52
C GLU A 240 -12.53 12.46 -12.31
N GLU A 241 -11.73 13.33 -11.69
CA GLU A 241 -10.48 13.84 -12.26
C GLU A 241 -9.54 12.68 -12.65
N MET A 242 -9.31 11.70 -11.76
CA MET A 242 -8.43 10.56 -12.03
C MET A 242 -8.97 9.67 -13.16
N VAL A 243 -10.27 9.42 -13.20
CA VAL A 243 -10.92 8.68 -14.29
C VAL A 243 -10.75 9.42 -15.62
N GLN A 244 -11.01 10.72 -15.65
CA GLN A 244 -10.91 11.51 -16.88
C GLN A 244 -9.46 11.61 -17.38
N LEU A 245 -8.51 11.85 -16.45
CA LEU A 245 -7.08 11.95 -16.76
C LEU A 245 -6.55 10.65 -17.39
N THR A 246 -6.86 9.51 -16.80
CA THR A 246 -6.38 8.21 -17.29
C THR A 246 -7.04 7.82 -18.61
N ARG A 247 -8.31 8.16 -18.82
CA ARG A 247 -8.98 8.00 -20.13
C ARG A 247 -8.29 8.84 -21.20
N ASN A 248 -7.98 10.12 -20.92
CA ASN A 248 -7.28 11.01 -21.84
C ASN A 248 -5.85 10.53 -22.16
N ALA A 249 -5.23 9.80 -21.22
CA ALA A 249 -3.89 9.24 -21.40
C ALA A 249 -3.89 7.85 -22.06
N GLY A 250 -5.04 7.16 -22.10
CA GLY A 250 -5.13 5.73 -22.49
C GLY A 250 -4.42 4.81 -21.49
N CYS A 251 -4.39 5.19 -20.21
CA CYS A 251 -3.71 4.49 -19.14
C CYS A 251 -4.72 3.74 -18.25
N ALA A 252 -4.38 2.53 -17.82
CA ALA A 252 -5.16 1.83 -16.80
C ALA A 252 -5.07 2.58 -15.46
N LEU A 253 -6.15 2.56 -14.68
CA LEU A 253 -6.27 3.21 -13.37
C LEU A 253 -6.38 2.18 -12.25
N HIS A 254 -5.63 2.38 -11.18
CA HIS A 254 -5.81 1.68 -9.92
C HIS A 254 -5.95 2.72 -8.81
N LEU A 255 -7.15 2.90 -8.27
CA LEU A 255 -7.41 3.88 -7.22
C LEU A 255 -6.86 3.37 -5.89
N ALA A 256 -5.85 4.02 -5.37
CA ALA A 256 -5.22 3.68 -4.10
C ALA A 256 -6.18 3.93 -2.93
N HIS A 257 -6.21 2.99 -1.95
CA HIS A 257 -7.00 3.06 -0.70
C HIS A 257 -8.32 3.81 -0.89
N ALA A 258 -9.12 3.39 -1.89
CA ALA A 258 -10.36 4.05 -2.28
C ALA A 258 -11.35 4.11 -1.11
N THR A 259 -11.74 5.31 -0.73
CA THR A 259 -12.60 5.56 0.43
C THR A 259 -13.36 6.88 0.29
N MET A 260 -14.42 7.03 1.08
CA MET A 260 -15.23 8.25 1.22
C MET A 260 -15.22 8.61 2.70
N ASN A 261 -14.25 9.45 3.11
CA ASN A 261 -13.96 9.78 4.50
C ASN A 261 -14.63 11.10 4.94
N PHE A 262 -14.50 11.41 6.21
CA PHE A 262 -15.07 12.57 6.89
C PHE A 262 -16.61 12.56 6.98
N GLY A 263 -17.17 13.31 7.91
CA GLY A 263 -18.62 13.36 8.14
C GLY A 263 -19.42 13.75 6.90
N VAL A 264 -18.83 14.57 6.01
CA VAL A 264 -19.45 15.01 4.74
C VAL A 264 -19.71 13.86 3.75
N ASN A 265 -19.00 12.73 3.89
CA ASN A 265 -19.08 11.57 3.00
C ASN A 265 -19.68 10.33 3.65
N LYS A 266 -20.23 10.44 4.85
CA LYS A 266 -20.89 9.31 5.52
C LYS A 266 -22.01 8.75 4.66
N GLY A 267 -21.96 7.45 4.35
CA GLY A 267 -22.96 6.75 3.54
C GLY A 267 -22.93 7.08 2.04
N LYS A 268 -21.88 7.77 1.54
CA LYS A 268 -21.77 8.17 0.12
C LYS A 268 -20.96 7.20 -0.77
N ALA A 269 -20.60 6.03 -0.28
CA ALA A 269 -20.00 5.01 -1.16
C ALA A 269 -20.82 4.75 -2.44
N PRO A 270 -22.18 4.73 -2.44
CA PRO A 270 -22.96 4.56 -3.66
C PRO A 270 -22.67 5.59 -4.76
N ASP A 271 -22.35 6.84 -4.40
CA ASP A 271 -22.04 7.90 -5.38
C ASP A 271 -20.70 7.58 -6.09
N LEU A 272 -19.69 7.17 -5.32
CA LEU A 272 -18.41 6.70 -5.87
C LEU A 272 -18.61 5.47 -6.77
N LEU A 273 -19.35 4.47 -6.30
CA LEU A 273 -19.57 3.24 -7.07
C LEU A 273 -20.33 3.51 -8.37
N ALA A 274 -21.31 4.41 -8.37
CA ALA A 274 -22.03 4.82 -9.59
C ALA A 274 -21.09 5.52 -10.60
N LEU A 275 -20.16 6.35 -10.13
CA LEU A 275 -19.13 6.98 -10.97
C LEU A 275 -18.23 5.91 -11.61
N LEU A 276 -17.77 4.94 -10.83
CA LEU A 276 -16.91 3.85 -11.32
C LEU A 276 -17.64 2.95 -12.31
N ASP A 277 -18.87 2.56 -12.01
CA ASP A 277 -19.71 1.74 -12.91
C ASP A 277 -19.94 2.45 -14.25
N GLY A 278 -20.22 3.76 -14.22
CA GLY A 278 -20.35 4.57 -15.41
C GLY A 278 -19.07 4.61 -16.25
N ALA A 279 -17.91 4.75 -15.61
CA ALA A 279 -16.61 4.76 -16.27
C ALA A 279 -16.25 3.38 -16.87
N LEU A 280 -16.50 2.29 -16.13
CA LEU A 280 -16.30 0.92 -16.59
C LEU A 280 -17.21 0.59 -17.80
N ALA A 281 -18.49 0.97 -17.75
CA ALA A 281 -19.42 0.82 -18.88
C ALA A 281 -18.98 1.61 -20.11
N ALA A 282 -18.26 2.73 -19.93
CA ALA A 282 -17.64 3.51 -20.99
C ALA A 282 -16.27 2.97 -21.44
N GLY A 283 -15.85 1.78 -20.97
CA GLY A 283 -14.64 1.09 -21.39
C GLY A 283 -13.36 1.52 -20.66
N ALA A 284 -13.45 2.20 -19.52
CA ALA A 284 -12.27 2.49 -18.70
C ALA A 284 -11.73 1.20 -18.05
N ASP A 285 -10.41 1.07 -17.99
CA ASP A 285 -9.72 -0.03 -17.29
C ASP A 285 -9.41 0.42 -15.84
N ILE A 286 -10.31 0.10 -14.91
CA ILE A 286 -10.24 0.55 -13.51
C ILE A 286 -10.15 -0.64 -12.57
N SER A 287 -9.31 -0.52 -11.55
CA SER A 287 -9.34 -1.30 -10.31
C SER A 287 -9.11 -0.37 -9.12
N LEU A 288 -9.32 -0.87 -7.92
CA LEU A 288 -9.06 -0.11 -6.69
C LEU A 288 -8.60 -1.05 -5.57
N ASP A 289 -7.91 -0.51 -4.59
CA ASP A 289 -7.69 -1.19 -3.32
C ASP A 289 -8.37 -0.46 -2.16
N THR A 290 -8.61 -1.19 -1.08
CA THR A 290 -8.94 -0.66 0.23
C THR A 290 -8.16 -1.42 1.29
N TYR A 291 -8.18 -0.94 2.52
CA TYR A 291 -7.83 -1.71 3.72
C TYR A 291 -9.10 -1.91 4.57
N PRO A 292 -9.19 -3.02 5.33
CA PRO A 292 -10.38 -3.40 6.09
C PRO A 292 -10.41 -2.71 7.47
N TYR A 293 -10.28 -1.38 7.49
CA TYR A 293 -10.28 -0.53 8.68
C TYR A 293 -10.86 0.84 8.34
N THR A 294 -11.36 1.56 9.36
CA THR A 294 -11.91 2.90 9.18
C THR A 294 -10.89 4.03 9.35
N PRO A 295 -9.92 4.00 10.30
CA PRO A 295 -8.94 5.06 10.38
C PRO A 295 -7.93 5.04 9.23
N GLY A 296 -7.52 6.22 8.76
CA GLY A 296 -6.35 6.41 7.92
C GLY A 296 -5.06 6.52 8.76
N CYS A 297 -3.90 6.43 8.09
CA CYS A 297 -2.60 6.66 8.72
C CYS A 297 -1.69 7.43 7.77
N THR A 298 -1.12 8.53 8.27
CA THR A 298 -0.16 9.38 7.53
C THR A 298 0.73 10.15 8.50
N THR A 299 1.33 11.26 8.06
CA THR A 299 2.11 12.17 8.92
C THR A 299 1.32 13.44 9.23
N LEU A 300 1.56 14.05 10.38
CA LEU A 300 0.90 15.29 10.77
C LEU A 300 1.18 16.45 9.79
N VAL A 301 2.35 16.47 9.16
CA VAL A 301 2.71 17.49 8.17
C VAL A 301 1.82 17.44 6.91
N ALA A 302 1.26 16.28 6.59
CA ALA A 302 0.36 16.13 5.44
C ALA A 302 -0.95 16.94 5.59
N MET A 303 -1.32 17.31 6.82
CA MET A 303 -2.51 18.14 7.08
C MET A 303 -2.31 19.61 6.72
N LEU A 304 -1.06 20.06 6.54
CA LEU A 304 -0.79 21.46 6.28
C LEU A 304 -1.28 21.87 4.87
N PRO A 305 -1.65 23.14 4.69
CA PRO A 305 -2.00 23.65 3.36
C PRO A 305 -0.78 23.59 2.41
N SER A 306 -1.02 23.27 1.15
CA SER A 306 0.02 23.06 0.13
C SER A 306 1.07 24.17 0.07
N TRP A 307 0.62 25.43 0.13
CA TRP A 307 1.53 26.59 0.11
C TRP A 307 2.57 26.57 1.26
N ALA A 308 2.25 25.90 2.38
CA ALA A 308 3.21 25.78 3.49
C ALA A 308 4.38 24.85 3.15
N GLY A 309 4.19 23.92 2.20
CA GLY A 309 5.21 22.98 1.73
C GLY A 309 6.18 23.52 0.68
N GLU A 310 5.86 24.68 0.06
CA GLU A 310 6.74 25.30 -0.95
C GLU A 310 8.14 25.56 -0.38
N GLY A 311 9.17 25.17 -1.12
CA GLY A 311 10.58 25.27 -0.71
C GLY A 311 11.04 24.12 0.19
N GLY A 312 10.17 23.13 0.45
CA GLY A 312 10.52 21.88 1.14
C GLY A 312 10.50 21.93 2.67
N PRO A 313 10.92 20.85 3.34
CA PRO A 313 10.78 20.67 4.78
C PRO A 313 11.34 21.79 5.67
N GLU A 314 12.51 22.35 5.34
CA GLU A 314 13.10 23.44 6.13
C GLU A 314 12.28 24.75 6.00
N SER A 315 11.66 24.97 4.85
CA SER A 315 10.74 26.10 4.66
C SER A 315 9.45 25.93 5.47
N VAL A 316 8.93 24.72 5.58
CA VAL A 316 7.80 24.41 6.48
C VAL A 316 8.16 24.77 7.92
N LEU A 317 9.31 24.28 8.42
CA LEU A 317 9.76 24.58 9.79
C LEU A 317 9.96 26.10 10.02
N THR A 318 10.49 26.82 9.04
CA THR A 318 10.62 28.28 9.09
C THR A 318 9.26 28.98 9.19
N ARG A 319 8.26 28.55 8.38
CA ARG A 319 6.91 29.09 8.44
C ARG A 319 6.20 28.78 9.76
N LEU A 320 6.41 27.58 10.30
CA LEU A 320 5.87 27.23 11.62
C LEU A 320 6.52 28.02 12.76
N ALA A 321 7.77 28.45 12.61
CA ALA A 321 8.45 29.29 13.59
C ALA A 321 8.00 30.77 13.52
N ASP A 322 7.62 31.28 12.34
CA ASP A 322 7.10 32.63 12.15
C ASP A 322 5.66 32.78 12.66
N PRO A 323 5.37 33.66 13.63
CA PRO A 323 4.04 33.79 14.21
C PRO A 323 2.94 34.09 13.20
N SER A 324 3.19 34.91 12.19
CA SER A 324 2.20 35.31 11.17
C SER A 324 1.85 34.14 10.25
N SER A 325 2.87 33.42 9.78
CA SER A 325 2.69 32.24 8.94
C SER A 325 2.02 31.11 9.70
N ALA A 326 2.42 30.87 10.96
CA ALA A 326 1.81 29.86 11.82
C ALA A 326 0.32 30.12 12.08
N GLU A 327 -0.08 31.39 12.29
CA GLU A 327 -1.50 31.75 12.46
C GLU A 327 -2.29 31.59 11.14
N LYS A 328 -1.67 31.92 9.99
CA LYS A 328 -2.27 31.67 8.69
C LYS A 328 -2.48 30.16 8.44
N ILE A 329 -1.50 29.31 8.80
CA ILE A 329 -1.64 27.84 8.73
C ILE A 329 -2.79 27.39 9.63
N ARG A 330 -2.82 27.84 10.89
CA ARG A 330 -3.90 27.52 11.83
C ARG A 330 -5.28 27.85 11.24
N HIS A 331 -5.44 29.04 10.68
CA HIS A 331 -6.71 29.47 10.10
C HIS A 331 -7.14 28.56 8.92
N HIS A 332 -6.18 28.15 8.08
CA HIS A 332 -6.47 27.18 7.01
C HIS A 332 -6.90 25.81 7.55
N LEU A 333 -6.28 25.33 8.63
CA LEU A 333 -6.62 24.05 9.22
C LEU A 333 -7.99 24.08 9.94
N GLU A 334 -8.20 25.06 10.82
CA GLU A 334 -9.32 25.06 11.76
C GLU A 334 -10.59 25.72 11.21
N VAL A 335 -10.47 26.59 10.20
CA VAL A 335 -11.61 27.39 9.71
C VAL A 335 -11.96 27.10 8.27
N LEU A 336 -10.97 27.07 7.37
CA LEU A 336 -11.22 26.94 5.92
C LEU A 336 -11.31 25.48 5.47
N GLY A 337 -10.62 24.57 6.14
CA GLY A 337 -10.36 23.24 5.62
C GLY A 337 -9.29 23.30 4.54
N SER A 338 -8.02 23.06 4.89
CA SER A 338 -6.92 23.05 3.93
C SER A 338 -7.06 21.94 2.89
N ASP A 339 -6.35 22.06 1.78
CA ASP A 339 -6.19 20.97 0.82
C ASP A 339 -5.53 19.72 1.44
N GLY A 340 -4.57 19.89 2.37
CA GLY A 340 -4.06 18.78 3.20
C GLY A 340 -5.10 18.14 4.13
N CYS A 341 -6.11 18.91 4.56
CA CYS A 341 -7.28 18.43 5.30
C CYS A 341 -8.47 18.08 4.39
N HIS A 342 -8.24 17.91 3.09
CA HIS A 342 -9.23 17.49 2.11
C HIS A 342 -10.47 18.41 2.02
N GLY A 343 -10.29 19.71 2.26
CA GLY A 343 -11.35 20.72 2.22
C GLY A 343 -12.31 20.68 3.42
N VAL A 344 -11.93 20.00 4.51
CA VAL A 344 -12.71 19.90 5.75
C VAL A 344 -11.91 20.55 6.89
N PRO A 345 -12.51 21.44 7.70
CA PRO A 345 -11.86 21.93 8.92
C PRO A 345 -11.42 20.76 9.81
N ILE A 346 -10.20 20.85 10.35
CA ILE A 346 -9.62 19.78 11.14
C ILE A 346 -10.33 19.61 12.47
N GLU A 347 -10.65 18.38 12.84
CA GLU A 347 -11.21 17.97 14.13
C GLU A 347 -10.09 17.30 14.94
N TRP A 348 -9.45 18.02 15.87
CA TRP A 348 -8.26 17.57 16.59
C TRP A 348 -8.48 16.34 17.49
N ASP A 349 -9.70 16.02 17.84
CA ASP A 349 -10.11 14.82 18.57
C ASP A 349 -10.17 13.57 17.68
N THR A 350 -10.12 13.72 16.35
CA THR A 350 -10.03 12.62 15.39
C THR A 350 -8.59 12.29 14.98
N ILE A 351 -7.60 13.08 15.40
CA ILE A 351 -6.18 12.93 15.05
C ILE A 351 -5.42 12.31 16.22
N GLU A 352 -5.17 10.99 16.17
CA GLU A 352 -4.38 10.27 17.17
C GLU A 352 -2.90 10.22 16.76
N ILE A 353 -1.99 10.49 17.70
CA ILE A 353 -0.54 10.44 17.49
C ILE A 353 -0.11 8.97 17.57
N SER A 354 0.40 8.41 16.48
CA SER A 354 0.80 7.00 16.39
C SER A 354 2.31 6.76 16.54
N GLY A 355 3.13 7.79 16.35
CA GLY A 355 4.57 7.71 16.54
C GLY A 355 5.25 9.06 16.46
N VAL A 356 6.39 9.14 17.13
CA VAL A 356 7.28 10.29 17.13
C VAL A 356 8.73 9.83 17.04
N SER A 357 9.61 10.67 16.49
CA SER A 357 11.05 10.35 16.36
C SER A 357 11.86 10.75 17.58
N VAL A 358 11.36 11.69 18.39
CA VAL A 358 12.09 12.22 19.56
C VAL A 358 11.50 11.73 20.88
N PRO A 359 12.33 11.19 21.81
CA PRO A 359 11.84 10.49 23.00
C PRO A 359 10.97 11.33 23.95
N HIS A 360 11.21 12.64 24.07
CA HIS A 360 10.44 13.50 24.98
C HIS A 360 9.01 13.78 24.52
N LEU A 361 8.66 13.43 23.27
CA LEU A 361 7.29 13.50 22.74
C LEU A 361 6.53 12.17 22.87
N ALA A 362 7.19 11.10 23.32
CA ALA A 362 6.58 9.77 23.43
C ALA A 362 5.34 9.73 24.36
N GLU A 363 5.21 10.67 25.29
CA GLU A 363 4.04 10.81 26.16
C GLU A 363 2.73 11.08 25.40
N TYR A 364 2.81 11.59 24.16
CA TYR A 364 1.67 11.88 23.31
C TYR A 364 1.17 10.67 22.50
N VAL A 365 2.00 9.64 22.32
CA VAL A 365 1.65 8.47 21.50
C VAL A 365 0.46 7.72 22.10
N GLY A 366 -0.52 7.43 21.24
CA GLY A 366 -1.78 6.79 21.60
C GLY A 366 -2.86 7.76 22.15
N ARG A 367 -2.62 9.07 22.06
CA ARG A 367 -3.58 10.13 22.44
C ARG A 367 -3.95 10.94 21.22
N THR A 368 -5.14 11.51 21.24
CA THR A 368 -5.50 12.54 20.25
C THR A 368 -4.71 13.82 20.48
N VAL A 369 -4.62 14.67 19.46
CA VAL A 369 -4.04 16.01 19.61
C VAL A 369 -4.84 16.83 20.63
N ALA A 370 -6.18 16.71 20.62
CA ALA A 370 -7.05 17.38 21.56
C ALA A 370 -6.79 16.93 23.00
N ASP A 371 -6.72 15.61 23.27
CA ASP A 371 -6.43 15.07 24.61
C ASP A 371 -5.04 15.49 25.10
N SER A 372 -4.06 15.47 24.20
CA SER A 372 -2.68 15.89 24.51
C SER A 372 -2.60 17.37 24.91
N ALA A 373 -3.35 18.22 24.21
CA ALA A 373 -3.46 19.64 24.53
C ALA A 373 -4.17 19.89 25.88
N ALA A 374 -5.26 19.16 26.13
CA ALA A 374 -6.00 19.27 27.38
C ALA A 374 -5.16 18.92 28.61
N LEU A 375 -4.28 17.89 28.52
CA LEU A 375 -3.35 17.53 29.59
C LEU A 375 -2.39 18.67 29.97
N ARG A 376 -2.07 19.54 29.03
CA ARG A 376 -1.15 20.66 29.21
C ARG A 376 -1.89 21.99 29.45
N GLY A 377 -3.22 22.01 29.36
CA GLY A 377 -4.01 23.22 29.48
C GLY A 377 -3.76 24.23 28.36
N GLU A 378 -3.51 23.74 27.14
CA GLU A 378 -3.20 24.57 25.96
C GLU A 378 -4.19 24.28 24.81
N GLU A 379 -4.21 25.13 23.79
CA GLU A 379 -5.01 24.94 22.58
C GLU A 379 -4.42 23.79 21.71
N PRO A 380 -5.25 22.98 21.02
CA PRO A 380 -4.80 21.87 20.20
C PRO A 380 -3.76 22.26 19.14
N TRP A 381 -3.91 23.42 18.50
CA TRP A 381 -2.92 23.94 17.55
C TRP A 381 -1.52 24.14 18.17
N VAL A 382 -1.44 24.54 19.45
CA VAL A 382 -0.14 24.71 20.13
C VAL A 382 0.58 23.37 20.26
N THR A 383 -0.15 22.33 20.64
CA THR A 383 0.37 20.95 20.69
C THR A 383 0.76 20.45 19.30
N ALA A 384 -0.11 20.60 18.28
CA ALA A 384 0.16 20.19 16.91
C ALA A 384 1.42 20.87 16.35
N ARG A 385 1.53 22.20 16.54
CA ARG A 385 2.70 22.97 16.11
C ARG A 385 3.98 22.52 16.81
N ARG A 386 3.91 22.19 18.11
CA ARG A 386 5.04 21.63 18.86
C ARG A 386 5.48 20.29 18.27
N LEU A 387 4.55 19.36 18.03
CA LEU A 387 4.85 18.09 17.39
C LEU A 387 5.52 18.29 16.03
N LEU A 388 4.95 19.13 15.17
CA LEU A 388 5.52 19.43 13.84
C LEU A 388 6.95 19.98 13.92
N THR A 389 7.22 20.87 14.88
CA THR A 389 8.53 21.56 14.98
C THR A 389 9.57 20.73 15.71
N GLU A 390 9.25 20.19 16.88
CA GLU A 390 10.20 19.46 17.74
C GLU A 390 10.52 18.08 17.17
N ASP A 391 9.54 17.40 16.53
CA ASP A 391 9.74 16.12 15.84
C ASP A 391 10.18 16.29 14.38
N ARG A 392 10.51 17.53 13.97
CA ARG A 392 11.01 17.84 12.63
C ARG A 392 10.18 17.23 11.49
N LEU A 393 8.85 17.34 11.61
CA LEU A 393 7.84 16.84 10.66
C LEU A 393 7.72 15.31 10.61
N GLY A 394 8.36 14.56 11.52
CA GLY A 394 8.36 13.09 11.54
C GLY A 394 7.15 12.44 12.22
N THR A 395 6.31 13.23 12.90
CA THR A 395 5.15 12.70 13.66
C THR A 395 4.17 11.98 12.76
N THR A 396 3.89 10.71 13.06
CA THR A 396 2.85 9.91 12.40
C THR A 396 1.54 9.98 13.17
N ILE A 397 0.44 9.92 12.43
CA ILE A 397 -0.91 10.04 12.98
C ILE A 397 -1.87 8.98 12.43
N LEU A 398 -2.90 8.65 13.22
CA LEU A 398 -4.10 7.98 12.75
C LEU A 398 -5.22 9.02 12.63
N GLN A 399 -5.99 8.93 11.53
CA GLN A 399 -7.14 9.79 11.29
C GLN A 399 -8.43 8.98 11.43
N HIS A 400 -9.20 9.21 12.48
CA HIS A 400 -10.46 8.52 12.79
C HIS A 400 -11.63 9.17 12.02
N VAL A 401 -11.60 9.14 10.70
CA VAL A 401 -12.52 9.85 9.79
C VAL A 401 -13.28 8.93 8.82
N GLY A 402 -13.04 7.63 8.85
CA GLY A 402 -13.66 6.66 7.96
C GLY A 402 -15.00 6.14 8.47
N HIS A 403 -15.76 5.49 7.58
CA HIS A 403 -17.09 4.96 7.84
C HIS A 403 -17.19 3.50 7.42
N GLU A 404 -17.57 2.62 8.36
CA GLU A 404 -17.65 1.17 8.15
C GLU A 404 -18.56 0.80 6.97
N GLU A 405 -19.71 1.48 6.85
CA GLU A 405 -20.66 1.26 5.75
C GLU A 405 -20.06 1.57 4.37
N ASN A 406 -19.19 2.59 4.28
CA ASN A 406 -18.51 2.93 3.03
C ASN A 406 -17.46 1.86 2.69
N VAL A 407 -16.66 1.44 3.68
CA VAL A 407 -15.65 0.38 3.52
C VAL A 407 -16.31 -0.91 3.01
N GLN A 408 -17.39 -1.36 3.64
CA GLN A 408 -18.10 -2.58 3.26
C GLN A 408 -18.69 -2.52 1.85
N GLN A 409 -19.24 -1.38 1.43
CA GLN A 409 -19.83 -1.23 0.10
C GLN A 409 -18.75 -1.20 -0.98
N ILE A 410 -17.66 -0.47 -0.77
CA ILE A 410 -16.55 -0.40 -1.72
C ILE A 410 -15.89 -1.77 -1.86
N MET A 411 -15.68 -2.49 -0.75
CA MET A 411 -15.08 -3.82 -0.73
C MET A 411 -15.85 -4.85 -1.57
N ARG A 412 -17.18 -4.73 -1.69
CA ARG A 412 -18.02 -5.62 -2.51
C ARG A 412 -17.87 -5.38 -4.02
N HIS A 413 -17.27 -4.29 -4.43
CA HIS A 413 -17.21 -3.94 -5.85
C HIS A 413 -16.34 -4.94 -6.65
N PRO A 414 -16.76 -5.37 -7.87
CA PRO A 414 -16.01 -6.37 -8.65
C PRO A 414 -14.57 -6.00 -8.99
N VAL A 415 -14.23 -4.72 -9.07
CA VAL A 415 -12.86 -4.25 -9.37
C VAL A 415 -12.01 -4.04 -8.11
N HIS A 416 -12.54 -4.35 -6.92
CA HIS A 416 -11.82 -4.23 -5.66
C HIS A 416 -10.68 -5.26 -5.54
N THR A 417 -9.59 -4.83 -4.93
CA THR A 417 -8.45 -5.65 -4.50
C THR A 417 -8.10 -5.32 -3.04
N GLY A 418 -7.32 -6.15 -2.39
CA GLY A 418 -6.78 -5.86 -1.07
C GLY A 418 -5.49 -5.07 -1.14
N GLY A 419 -5.39 -4.05 -0.30
CA GLY A 419 -4.16 -3.32 -0.01
C GLY A 419 -4.06 -3.08 1.50
N SER A 420 -2.86 -3.13 2.08
CA SER A 420 -2.70 -2.89 3.51
C SER A 420 -2.53 -1.40 3.83
N ASP A 421 -1.93 -0.65 2.93
CA ASP A 421 -1.45 0.72 3.18
C ASP A 421 -0.63 0.77 4.49
N GLY A 422 0.14 -0.31 4.71
CA GLY A 422 0.81 -0.59 5.97
C GLY A 422 2.10 0.19 6.13
N ILE A 423 2.13 1.10 7.10
CA ILE A 423 3.34 1.78 7.59
C ILE A 423 3.83 1.01 8.82
N LEU A 424 5.09 0.52 8.77
CA LEU A 424 5.68 -0.32 9.83
C LEU A 424 6.40 0.50 10.92
N GLN A 425 6.53 1.80 10.73
CA GLN A 425 7.21 2.73 11.62
C GLN A 425 6.31 3.23 12.75
N GLY A 426 6.94 3.87 13.76
CA GLY A 426 6.27 4.43 14.93
C GLY A 426 6.13 3.45 16.08
N ASP A 427 5.89 3.95 17.29
CA ASP A 427 5.75 3.12 18.49
C ASP A 427 4.42 2.37 18.53
N LYS A 428 3.37 2.98 17.96
CA LYS A 428 2.01 2.45 17.89
C LYS A 428 1.47 2.55 16.46
N PRO A 429 2.04 1.76 15.49
CA PRO A 429 1.61 1.83 14.10
C PRO A 429 0.15 1.40 13.95
N HIS A 430 -0.48 1.75 12.82
CA HIS A 430 -1.82 1.27 12.51
C HIS A 430 -1.84 -0.27 12.42
N PRO A 431 -2.82 -0.97 13.04
CA PRO A 431 -2.90 -2.44 13.01
C PRO A 431 -3.02 -3.04 11.61
N ARG A 432 -3.41 -2.24 10.59
CA ARG A 432 -3.46 -2.68 9.18
C ARG A 432 -2.12 -3.22 8.66
N ALA A 433 -1.01 -2.75 9.20
CA ALA A 433 0.33 -3.22 8.82
C ALA A 433 0.53 -4.72 9.14
N TYR A 434 -0.13 -5.24 10.17
CA TYR A 434 0.04 -6.60 10.69
C TYR A 434 -1.20 -7.49 10.53
N GLY A 435 -2.37 -6.93 10.20
CA GLY A 435 -3.64 -7.66 10.27
C GLY A 435 -4.57 -7.56 9.05
N THR A 436 -4.21 -6.85 7.99
CA THR A 436 -5.11 -6.57 6.86
C THR A 436 -5.68 -7.83 6.21
N PHE A 437 -4.84 -8.77 5.81
CA PHE A 437 -5.32 -9.96 5.07
C PHE A 437 -6.13 -10.92 5.96
N PRO A 438 -5.70 -11.24 7.18
CA PRO A 438 -6.53 -11.99 8.12
C PRO A 438 -7.83 -11.29 8.50
N GLN A 439 -7.85 -9.95 8.53
CA GLN A 439 -9.07 -9.17 8.79
C GLN A 439 -10.09 -9.33 7.65
N TYR A 440 -9.65 -9.37 6.39
CA TYR A 440 -10.51 -9.69 5.25
C TYR A 440 -11.15 -11.07 5.40
N LEU A 441 -10.33 -12.09 5.67
CA LEU A 441 -10.79 -13.48 5.78
C LEU A 441 -11.66 -13.72 7.01
N GLY A 442 -11.18 -13.29 8.20
CA GLY A 442 -11.85 -13.55 9.47
C GLY A 442 -13.10 -12.69 9.65
N ARG A 443 -12.92 -11.36 9.66
CA ARG A 443 -14.01 -10.44 9.96
C ARG A 443 -14.96 -10.26 8.78
N TYR A 444 -14.45 -9.86 7.61
CA TYR A 444 -15.34 -9.44 6.52
C TYR A 444 -15.92 -10.61 5.73
N ALA A 445 -15.18 -11.70 5.52
CA ALA A 445 -15.73 -12.88 4.87
C ALA A 445 -16.48 -13.76 5.88
N ARG A 446 -15.82 -14.33 6.90
CA ARG A 446 -16.44 -15.29 7.80
C ARG A 446 -17.49 -14.70 8.74
N GLU A 447 -17.17 -13.61 9.48
CA GLU A 447 -18.06 -13.11 10.54
C GLU A 447 -19.19 -12.24 9.99
N LEU A 448 -18.89 -11.33 9.08
CA LEU A 448 -19.85 -10.36 8.53
C LEU A 448 -20.52 -10.84 7.24
N GLY A 449 -19.95 -11.82 6.53
CA GLY A 449 -20.49 -12.32 5.26
C GLY A 449 -20.57 -11.26 4.17
N ILE A 450 -19.63 -10.28 4.19
CA ILE A 450 -19.57 -9.20 3.20
C ILE A 450 -19.17 -9.75 1.81
N LEU A 451 -18.25 -10.73 1.81
CA LEU A 451 -17.80 -11.52 0.68
C LEU A 451 -17.91 -13.01 1.04
N SER A 452 -18.10 -13.89 0.05
CA SER A 452 -17.81 -15.30 0.25
C SER A 452 -16.31 -15.51 0.43
N LEU A 453 -15.89 -16.67 0.92
CA LEU A 453 -14.47 -16.99 1.06
C LEU A 453 -13.76 -16.96 -0.30
N GLU A 454 -14.40 -17.54 -1.32
CA GLU A 454 -13.88 -17.63 -2.67
C GLU A 454 -13.73 -16.24 -3.32
N GLU A 455 -14.74 -15.39 -3.16
CA GLU A 455 -14.71 -14.01 -3.64
C GLU A 455 -13.63 -13.20 -2.92
N CYS A 456 -13.54 -13.34 -1.59
CA CYS A 456 -12.50 -12.69 -0.79
C CYS A 456 -11.10 -13.08 -1.28
N VAL A 457 -10.83 -14.38 -1.48
CA VAL A 457 -9.54 -14.86 -1.99
C VAL A 457 -9.28 -14.31 -3.41
N ALA A 458 -10.28 -14.25 -4.30
CA ALA A 458 -10.10 -13.66 -5.62
C ALA A 458 -9.69 -12.17 -5.56
N HIS A 459 -10.28 -11.39 -4.63
CA HIS A 459 -9.92 -9.99 -4.40
C HIS A 459 -8.47 -9.82 -3.92
N LEU A 460 -7.94 -10.80 -3.19
CA LEU A 460 -6.61 -10.75 -2.60
C LEU A 460 -5.54 -11.41 -3.49
N THR A 461 -5.89 -12.06 -4.59
CA THR A 461 -4.97 -12.89 -5.39
C THR A 461 -5.07 -12.68 -6.89
N SER A 462 -6.09 -13.21 -7.57
CA SER A 462 -6.18 -13.18 -9.03
C SER A 462 -6.47 -11.78 -9.60
N ARG A 463 -7.29 -10.98 -8.91
CA ARG A 463 -7.58 -9.60 -9.34
C ARG A 463 -6.34 -8.71 -9.29
N PRO A 464 -5.58 -8.65 -8.16
CA PRO A 464 -4.32 -7.94 -8.15
C PRO A 464 -3.30 -8.52 -9.14
N ALA A 465 -3.19 -9.84 -9.29
CA ALA A 465 -2.32 -10.46 -10.30
C ALA A 465 -2.67 -10.01 -11.73
N ALA A 466 -3.96 -9.92 -12.05
CA ALA A 466 -4.44 -9.41 -13.33
C ALA A 466 -4.07 -7.93 -13.53
N ARG A 467 -4.22 -7.07 -12.50
CA ARG A 467 -3.80 -5.66 -12.55
C ARG A 467 -2.30 -5.53 -12.80
N LEU A 468 -1.50 -6.36 -12.16
CA LEU A 468 -0.04 -6.42 -12.33
C LEU A 468 0.40 -7.16 -13.60
N ARG A 469 -0.55 -7.74 -14.36
CA ARG A 469 -0.30 -8.55 -15.56
C ARG A 469 0.64 -9.73 -15.31
N LEU A 470 0.51 -10.38 -14.16
CA LEU A 470 1.29 -11.55 -13.79
C LEU A 470 0.69 -12.80 -14.45
N ALA A 471 1.45 -13.46 -15.32
CA ALA A 471 0.96 -14.58 -16.11
C ALA A 471 0.90 -15.90 -15.35
N ASP A 472 1.67 -16.04 -14.25
CA ASP A 472 1.89 -17.30 -13.55
C ASP A 472 1.73 -17.22 -12.02
N ARG A 473 0.95 -16.23 -11.52
CA ARG A 473 0.63 -16.02 -10.11
C ARG A 473 -0.86 -15.70 -9.91
N GLY A 474 -1.33 -15.77 -8.68
CA GLY A 474 -2.68 -15.37 -8.27
C GLY A 474 -3.73 -16.46 -8.45
N LEU A 475 -3.36 -17.65 -8.92
CA LEU A 475 -4.25 -18.81 -9.02
C LEU A 475 -3.56 -20.09 -8.54
N VAL A 476 -4.30 -21.00 -7.90
CA VAL A 476 -3.89 -22.40 -7.71
C VAL A 476 -4.20 -23.13 -9.01
N ARG A 477 -3.20 -23.22 -9.88
CA ARG A 477 -3.33 -23.78 -11.23
C ARG A 477 -2.03 -24.47 -11.66
N GLU A 478 -2.14 -25.60 -12.36
CA GLU A 478 -0.97 -26.30 -12.92
C GLU A 478 -0.15 -25.38 -13.83
N GLY A 479 1.16 -25.40 -13.66
CA GLY A 479 2.13 -24.54 -14.33
C GLY A 479 2.39 -23.20 -13.63
N TYR A 480 1.53 -22.78 -12.69
CA TYR A 480 1.71 -21.54 -11.93
C TYR A 480 2.77 -21.70 -10.84
N ARG A 481 3.36 -20.59 -10.41
CA ARG A 481 4.29 -20.58 -9.27
C ARG A 481 3.58 -21.02 -8.01
N ALA A 482 4.28 -21.77 -7.20
CA ALA A 482 3.80 -22.20 -5.89
C ALA A 482 4.05 -21.10 -4.83
N ASP A 483 3.50 -19.90 -5.08
CA ASP A 483 3.31 -18.84 -4.10
C ASP A 483 1.94 -19.10 -3.49
N LEU A 484 1.90 -19.70 -2.30
CA LEU A 484 0.70 -20.31 -1.72
C LEU A 484 0.56 -19.94 -0.24
N VAL A 485 -0.68 -19.92 0.22
CA VAL A 485 -1.02 -19.81 1.65
C VAL A 485 -1.97 -20.92 2.06
N LEU A 486 -1.67 -21.57 3.20
CA LEU A 486 -2.59 -22.46 3.89
C LEU A 486 -3.09 -21.75 5.15
N PHE A 487 -4.40 -21.73 5.33
CA PHE A 487 -5.03 -21.13 6.49
C PHE A 487 -6.25 -21.95 6.95
N ASP A 488 -6.54 -21.87 8.21
CA ASP A 488 -7.75 -22.46 8.78
C ASP A 488 -8.91 -21.46 8.59
N PRO A 489 -9.91 -21.74 7.74
CA PRO A 489 -11.00 -20.83 7.47
C PRO A 489 -11.89 -20.56 8.68
N GLU A 490 -11.89 -21.46 9.67
CA GLU A 490 -12.71 -21.33 10.89
C GLU A 490 -12.05 -20.44 11.95
N THR A 491 -10.71 -20.35 11.96
CA THR A 491 -9.98 -19.66 13.03
C THR A 491 -9.13 -18.48 12.57
N VAL A 492 -8.90 -18.32 11.26
CA VAL A 492 -8.09 -17.19 10.73
C VAL A 492 -8.62 -15.85 11.22
N ALA A 493 -7.75 -15.06 11.83
CA ALA A 493 -8.09 -13.74 12.36
C ALA A 493 -6.86 -12.84 12.49
N ALA A 494 -7.07 -11.52 12.41
CA ALA A 494 -6.06 -10.55 12.79
C ALA A 494 -5.80 -10.64 14.30
N GLY A 495 -4.53 -10.72 14.69
CA GLY A 495 -4.12 -10.59 16.09
C GLY A 495 -3.93 -9.13 16.50
N SER A 496 -3.63 -8.25 15.53
CA SER A 496 -3.34 -6.84 15.76
C SER A 496 -4.59 -6.03 16.08
N THR A 497 -4.49 -5.16 17.08
CA THR A 497 -5.50 -4.19 17.48
C THR A 497 -4.88 -2.80 17.56
N PHE A 498 -5.69 -1.77 17.82
CA PHE A 498 -5.14 -0.41 18.05
C PHE A 498 -4.34 -0.31 19.36
N GLU A 499 -4.58 -1.19 20.33
CA GLU A 499 -3.81 -1.28 21.59
C GLU A 499 -2.52 -2.08 21.39
N GLU A 500 -2.60 -3.20 20.66
CA GLU A 500 -1.49 -4.14 20.40
C GLU A 500 -1.25 -4.31 18.88
N PRO A 501 -0.77 -3.26 18.17
CA PRO A 501 -0.81 -3.23 16.71
C PRO A 501 0.17 -4.17 16.02
N ARG A 502 1.16 -4.72 16.75
CA ARG A 502 2.18 -5.62 16.19
C ARG A 502 1.93 -7.10 16.45
N THR A 503 0.79 -7.44 17.05
CA THR A 503 0.43 -8.85 17.28
C THR A 503 0.21 -9.55 15.95
N LEU A 504 0.89 -10.67 15.75
CA LEU A 504 0.79 -11.47 14.53
C LEU A 504 -0.58 -12.16 14.44
N PRO A 505 -1.05 -12.49 13.23
CA PRO A 505 -2.32 -13.17 13.01
C PRO A 505 -2.29 -14.61 13.52
N VAL A 506 -3.48 -15.19 13.67
CA VAL A 506 -3.69 -16.61 13.96
C VAL A 506 -4.33 -17.32 12.77
N GLY A 507 -4.24 -18.65 12.75
CA GLY A 507 -4.91 -19.47 11.73
C GLY A 507 -4.21 -19.53 10.36
N ILE A 508 -2.95 -19.10 10.25
CA ILE A 508 -2.13 -19.20 9.02
C ILE A 508 -0.87 -20.02 9.33
N PRO A 509 -0.95 -21.37 9.30
CA PRO A 509 0.21 -22.21 9.63
C PRO A 509 1.31 -22.20 8.56
N HIS A 510 0.98 -22.04 7.27
CA HIS A 510 1.99 -22.17 6.22
C HIS A 510 1.85 -21.11 5.13
N VAL A 511 2.98 -20.55 4.72
CA VAL A 511 3.11 -19.67 3.55
C VAL A 511 4.32 -20.11 2.73
N LEU A 512 4.10 -20.29 1.44
CA LEU A 512 5.13 -20.70 0.50
C LEU A 512 5.37 -19.61 -0.54
N ILE A 513 6.63 -19.41 -0.89
CA ILE A 513 7.05 -18.60 -2.04
C ILE A 513 7.98 -19.47 -2.89
N ASP A 514 7.66 -19.59 -4.16
CA ASP A 514 8.39 -20.44 -5.12
C ASP A 514 8.56 -21.88 -4.58
N GLY A 515 7.48 -22.42 -3.97
CA GLY A 515 7.43 -23.78 -3.39
C GLY A 515 8.20 -23.96 -2.07
N ARG A 516 8.77 -22.89 -1.51
CA ARG A 516 9.59 -22.93 -0.29
C ARG A 516 8.84 -22.31 0.87
N PHE A 517 8.78 -23.00 2.00
CA PHE A 517 8.12 -22.47 3.20
C PHE A 517 8.85 -21.25 3.76
N VAL A 518 8.19 -20.10 3.74
CA VAL A 518 8.62 -18.88 4.44
C VAL A 518 7.96 -18.75 5.80
N ILE A 519 6.75 -19.28 5.97
CA ILE A 519 6.11 -19.57 7.25
C ILE A 519 5.84 -21.07 7.30
N GLU A 520 6.20 -21.73 8.39
CA GLU A 520 5.98 -23.14 8.64
C GLU A 520 5.55 -23.35 10.07
N ASP A 521 4.45 -24.10 10.29
CA ASP A 521 3.83 -24.30 11.60
C ASP A 521 3.61 -22.99 12.39
N GLY A 522 3.18 -21.93 11.68
CA GLY A 522 2.93 -20.62 12.24
C GLY A 522 4.19 -19.82 12.60
N ARG A 523 5.38 -20.26 12.17
CA ARG A 523 6.66 -19.64 12.51
C ARG A 523 7.42 -19.24 11.25
N ARG A 524 8.10 -18.10 11.34
CA ARG A 524 9.01 -17.66 10.28
C ARG A 524 10.19 -18.61 10.15
N THR A 525 10.49 -19.04 8.93
CA THR A 525 11.69 -19.81 8.60
C THR A 525 12.83 -18.86 8.23
N SER A 526 14.05 -19.38 8.04
CA SER A 526 15.18 -18.59 7.54
C SER A 526 15.19 -18.43 6.00
N VAL A 527 14.16 -18.88 5.31
CA VAL A 527 14.09 -18.89 3.84
C VAL A 527 13.79 -17.50 3.31
N LEU A 528 14.65 -16.97 2.43
CA LEU A 528 14.48 -15.74 1.68
C LEU A 528 14.19 -16.09 0.22
N ALA A 529 12.94 -16.40 -0.09
CA ALA A 529 12.50 -16.82 -1.42
C ALA A 529 12.00 -15.65 -2.29
N GLY A 530 11.72 -14.49 -1.68
CA GLY A 530 11.21 -13.31 -2.37
C GLY A 530 12.24 -12.70 -3.32
N ARG A 531 11.73 -12.13 -4.41
CA ARG A 531 12.49 -11.45 -5.47
C ARG A 531 11.74 -10.24 -5.99
N ALA A 532 12.46 -9.36 -6.66
CA ALA A 532 11.85 -8.28 -7.42
C ALA A 532 11.02 -8.85 -8.59
N VAL A 533 9.78 -8.41 -8.68
CA VAL A 533 8.86 -8.74 -9.77
C VAL A 533 8.81 -7.55 -10.72
N ARG A 534 9.32 -7.75 -11.92
CA ARG A 534 9.43 -6.70 -12.93
C ARG A 534 8.21 -6.66 -13.83
N GLY A 535 7.77 -5.45 -14.19
CA GLY A 535 6.65 -5.23 -15.09
C GLY A 535 6.91 -5.76 -16.50
N ALA A 536 5.83 -5.97 -17.26
CA ALA A 536 5.89 -6.51 -18.62
C ALA A 536 6.68 -5.61 -19.62
N GLY A 537 6.89 -4.34 -19.29
CA GLY A 537 7.70 -3.39 -20.08
C GLY A 537 9.21 -3.49 -19.85
N ALA A 538 9.69 -4.36 -18.94
CA ALA A 538 11.11 -4.52 -18.67
C ALA A 538 11.85 -5.11 -19.88
N VAL A 539 13.03 -4.53 -20.24
CA VAL A 539 13.87 -4.93 -21.38
C VAL A 539 15.25 -5.38 -20.89
#